data_bc40b4ad0e574fb09b64e9703b3aa582
#
_entry.id   bc40b4ad0e574fb09b64e9703b3aa582
#
_cell.length_a   1.000
_cell.length_b   1.000
_cell.length_c   1.000
_cell.angle_alpha   90.00
_cell.angle_beta   90.00
_cell.angle_gamma   90.00
#
_symmetry.space_group_name_H-M   'P 1'
#
loop_
_entity.id
_entity.type
_entity.pdbx_description
1 polymer ?
#
loop_
_entity_poly.entity_id
_entity_poly.type
_entity_poly.pdbx_seq_one_letter_code
_entity_poly.pdbx_strand_id
1 'polypeptide(L)'
;TFDLFHYGHVNFLKKCHSICDNVVVALNTDEFISQYKSKSILTYAEREASLLECKYVSRVVPNVFGQDSKPTILSINPDIIAIGDDWCHKDYYSQMDFTQEWLDNHNITLVYIPYTKGISTTEIKARING
;
A
#
# COMPACT_ATOMS: atom_id res chain seq x y z
N THR A 1 -3.81 -0.98 2.75
CA THR A 1 -5.08 -1.56 2.25
C THR A 1 -6.00 -0.55 1.59
N PHE A 2 -5.82 0.74 1.84
CA PHE A 2 -6.65 1.82 1.31
C PHE A 2 -8.14 1.66 1.62
N ASP A 3 -8.45 1.09 2.77
CA ASP A 3 -9.81 0.98 3.25
C ASP A 3 -10.32 2.35 3.70
N LEU A 4 -11.59 2.67 3.42
CA LEU A 4 -12.18 4.00 3.69
C LEU A 4 -11.29 5.13 3.13
N PHE A 5 -11.02 5.09 1.85
CA PHE A 5 -10.12 6.01 1.15
C PHE A 5 -10.34 7.47 1.61
N HIS A 6 -9.27 8.12 2.09
CA HIS A 6 -9.34 9.45 2.69
C HIS A 6 -8.16 10.32 2.25
N TYR A 7 -8.13 11.59 2.68
CA TYR A 7 -7.11 12.52 2.21
C TYR A 7 -5.69 12.14 2.64
N GLY A 8 -5.53 11.38 3.73
CA GLY A 8 -4.22 10.83 4.12
C GLY A 8 -3.67 9.89 3.06
N HIS A 9 -4.52 9.04 2.49
CA HIS A 9 -4.15 8.20 1.36
C HIS A 9 -3.80 9.03 0.12
N VAL A 10 -4.59 10.07 -0.16
CA VAL A 10 -4.32 10.97 -1.31
C VAL A 10 -2.97 11.66 -1.14
N ASN A 11 -2.66 12.18 0.05
CA ASN A 11 -1.37 12.80 0.34
C ASN A 11 -0.20 11.82 0.18
N PHE A 12 -0.36 10.58 0.62
CA PHE A 12 0.64 9.54 0.43
C PHE A 12 0.91 9.31 -1.07
N LEU A 13 -0.15 9.14 -1.85
CA LEU A 13 -0.05 8.91 -3.29
C LEU A 13 0.52 10.13 -4.02
N LYS A 14 0.17 11.35 -3.59
CA LYS A 14 0.74 12.58 -4.12
C LYS A 14 2.25 12.65 -3.90
N LYS A 15 2.72 12.27 -2.72
CA LYS A 15 4.16 12.21 -2.41
C LYS A 15 4.86 11.15 -3.27
N CYS A 16 4.25 10.00 -3.47
CA CYS A 16 4.77 8.98 -4.38
C CYS A 16 4.90 9.53 -5.79
N HIS A 17 3.88 10.20 -6.29
CA HIS A 17 3.87 10.80 -7.63
C HIS A 17 4.92 11.90 -7.77
N SER A 18 5.31 12.56 -6.69
CA SER A 18 6.34 13.60 -6.72
C SER A 18 7.75 13.06 -6.94
N ILE A 19 7.99 11.79 -6.68
CA ILE A 19 9.30 11.15 -6.81
C ILE A 19 9.39 10.18 -7.99
N CYS A 20 8.29 9.92 -8.69
CA CYS A 20 8.27 9.04 -9.85
C CYS A 20 7.13 9.40 -10.80
N ASP A 21 7.23 8.98 -12.07
CA ASP A 21 6.22 9.29 -13.09
C ASP A 21 5.00 8.37 -13.03
N ASN A 22 5.22 7.10 -12.70
CA ASN A 22 4.16 6.09 -12.66
C ASN A 22 3.99 5.57 -11.24
N VAL A 23 2.78 5.66 -10.71
CA VAL A 23 2.43 5.11 -9.40
C VAL A 23 1.51 3.90 -9.60
N VAL A 24 2.01 2.73 -9.26
CA VAL A 24 1.27 1.48 -9.32
C VAL A 24 0.95 1.06 -7.90
N VAL A 25 -0.31 0.83 -7.61
CA VAL A 25 -0.76 0.35 -6.29
C VAL A 25 -0.97 -1.15 -6.34
N ALA A 26 -0.22 -1.88 -5.52
CA ALA A 26 -0.46 -3.30 -5.28
C ALA A 26 -1.48 -3.40 -4.15
N LEU A 27 -2.72 -3.70 -4.49
CA LEU A 27 -3.85 -3.67 -3.56
C LEU A 27 -4.16 -5.08 -3.05
N ASN A 28 -4.11 -5.24 -1.74
CA ASN A 28 -4.37 -6.53 -1.11
C ASN A 28 -5.81 -6.98 -1.36
N THR A 29 -5.98 -8.25 -1.75
CA THR A 29 -7.29 -8.85 -1.92
C THR A 29 -7.99 -9.02 -0.58
N ASP A 30 -9.32 -9.20 -0.60
CA ASP A 30 -10.09 -9.43 0.62
C ASP A 30 -9.64 -10.71 1.32
N GLU A 31 -9.33 -11.74 0.58
CA GLU A 31 -8.81 -13.01 1.10
C GLU A 31 -7.48 -12.82 1.82
N PHE A 32 -6.57 -12.04 1.25
CA PHE A 32 -5.29 -11.75 1.89
C PHE A 32 -5.48 -10.99 3.21
N ILE A 33 -6.32 -9.94 3.20
CA ILE A 33 -6.55 -9.13 4.39
C ILE A 33 -7.10 -9.98 5.53
N SER A 34 -8.03 -10.88 5.24
CA SER A 34 -8.66 -11.72 6.26
C SER A 34 -7.68 -12.68 6.95
N GLN A 35 -6.51 -12.93 6.36
CA GLN A 35 -5.50 -13.84 6.92
C GLN A 35 -4.69 -13.19 8.05
N TYR A 36 -4.58 -11.88 8.12
CA TYR A 36 -3.65 -11.23 9.06
C TYR A 36 -4.24 -10.06 9.85
N LYS A 37 -5.43 -9.62 9.54
CA LYS A 37 -6.10 -8.55 10.29
C LYS A 37 -7.62 -8.61 10.10
N SER A 38 -8.32 -7.70 10.77
CA SER A 38 -9.77 -7.55 10.63
C SER A 38 -10.15 -7.33 9.17
N LYS A 39 -11.28 -7.89 8.78
CA LYS A 39 -11.86 -7.70 7.46
C LYS A 39 -12.00 -6.20 7.18
N SER A 40 -11.63 -5.75 5.98
CA SER A 40 -11.83 -4.38 5.55
C SER A 40 -13.33 -4.07 5.43
N ILE A 41 -13.68 -2.80 5.63
CA ILE A 41 -15.09 -2.35 5.49
C ILE A 41 -15.49 -2.36 4.02
N LEU A 42 -14.61 -1.86 3.14
CA LEU A 42 -14.85 -1.83 1.70
C LEU A 42 -14.28 -3.09 1.05
N THR A 43 -14.99 -3.59 0.03
CA THR A 43 -14.51 -4.71 -0.78
C THR A 43 -13.32 -4.29 -1.64
N TYR A 44 -12.60 -5.26 -2.20
CA TYR A 44 -11.53 -5.00 -3.16
C TYR A 44 -12.01 -4.11 -4.30
N ALA A 45 -13.16 -4.45 -4.90
CA ALA A 45 -13.70 -3.69 -6.04
C ALA A 45 -13.99 -2.23 -5.67
N GLU A 46 -14.53 -1.99 -4.48
CA GLU A 46 -14.79 -0.63 -3.99
C GLU A 46 -13.50 0.13 -3.73
N ARG A 47 -12.50 -0.51 -3.14
CA ARG A 47 -11.20 0.11 -2.88
C ARG A 47 -10.47 0.43 -4.20
N GLU A 48 -10.49 -0.49 -5.15
CA GLU A 48 -9.90 -0.31 -6.48
C GLU A 48 -10.57 0.85 -7.22
N ALA A 49 -11.89 0.90 -7.21
CA ALA A 49 -12.64 1.98 -7.89
C ALA A 49 -12.23 3.36 -7.38
N SER A 50 -12.08 3.52 -6.06
CA SER A 50 -11.63 4.78 -5.47
C SER A 50 -10.21 5.14 -5.89
N LEU A 51 -9.31 4.17 -5.91
CA LEU A 51 -7.92 4.39 -6.31
C LEU A 51 -7.79 4.78 -7.79
N LEU A 52 -8.58 4.16 -8.67
CA LEU A 52 -8.53 4.44 -10.09
C LEU A 52 -8.99 5.86 -10.43
N GLU A 53 -9.81 6.47 -9.58
CA GLU A 53 -10.23 7.87 -9.75
C GLU A 53 -9.24 8.87 -9.16
N CYS A 54 -8.22 8.42 -8.45
CA CYS A 54 -7.19 9.30 -7.92
C CYS A 54 -6.20 9.67 -9.03
N LYS A 55 -6.03 10.97 -9.27
CA LYS A 55 -5.16 11.47 -10.35
C LYS A 55 -3.69 11.09 -10.19
N TYR A 56 -3.27 10.69 -9.00
CA TYR A 56 -1.88 10.30 -8.73
C TYR A 56 -1.62 8.80 -8.97
N VAL A 57 -2.65 8.02 -9.24
CA VAL A 57 -2.55 6.58 -9.48
C VAL A 57 -2.56 6.29 -10.97
N SER A 58 -1.55 5.57 -11.46
CA SER A 58 -1.46 5.17 -12.85
C SER A 58 -2.14 3.82 -13.10
N ARG A 59 -2.02 2.90 -12.14
CA ARG A 59 -2.55 1.54 -12.28
C ARG A 59 -2.74 0.90 -10.92
N VAL A 60 -3.69 -0.02 -10.81
CA VAL A 60 -3.93 -0.85 -9.63
C VAL A 60 -3.78 -2.32 -10.03
N VAL A 61 -3.03 -3.08 -9.25
CA VAL A 61 -2.83 -4.52 -9.45
C VAL A 61 -3.21 -5.26 -8.18
N PRO A 62 -3.88 -6.42 -8.27
CA PRO A 62 -4.20 -7.19 -7.07
C PRO A 62 -2.94 -7.86 -6.50
N ASN A 63 -2.81 -7.85 -5.17
CA ASN A 63 -1.81 -8.62 -4.46
C ASN A 63 -2.49 -9.88 -3.91
N VAL A 64 -2.31 -10.99 -4.62
CA VAL A 64 -3.04 -12.25 -4.36
C VAL A 64 -2.18 -13.34 -3.70
N PHE A 65 -0.87 -13.11 -3.54
CA PHE A 65 0.08 -14.15 -3.14
C PHE A 65 0.29 -14.23 -1.62
N GLY A 66 -0.64 -13.72 -0.83
CA GLY A 66 -0.51 -13.73 0.62
C GLY A 66 0.68 -12.88 1.09
N GLN A 67 1.46 -13.41 2.01
CA GLN A 67 2.61 -12.68 2.57
C GLN A 67 3.78 -12.57 1.58
N ASP A 68 3.91 -13.49 0.63
CA ASP A 68 4.99 -13.42 -0.36
C ASP A 68 4.64 -12.42 -1.45
N SER A 69 5.19 -11.23 -1.34
CA SER A 69 4.96 -10.15 -2.30
C SER A 69 5.84 -10.23 -3.55
N LYS A 70 6.85 -11.10 -3.56
CA LYS A 70 7.83 -11.17 -4.66
C LYS A 70 7.21 -11.37 -6.04
N PRO A 71 6.25 -12.30 -6.25
CA PRO A 71 5.65 -12.46 -7.57
C PRO A 71 4.94 -11.19 -8.08
N THR A 72 4.22 -10.50 -7.19
CA THR A 72 3.55 -9.23 -7.54
C THR A 72 4.57 -8.16 -7.89
N ILE A 73 5.62 -8.01 -7.09
CA ILE A 73 6.69 -7.03 -7.33
C ILE A 73 7.38 -7.30 -8.66
N LEU A 74 7.72 -8.55 -8.95
CA LEU A 74 8.38 -8.93 -10.20
C LEU A 74 7.49 -8.64 -11.41
N SER A 75 6.18 -8.84 -11.29
CA SER A 75 5.25 -8.56 -12.38
C SER A 75 5.13 -7.07 -12.69
N ILE A 76 5.28 -6.22 -11.67
CA ILE A 76 5.25 -4.75 -11.81
C ILE A 76 6.60 -4.24 -12.28
N ASN A 77 7.69 -4.87 -11.83
CA ASN A 77 9.07 -4.46 -12.09
C ASN A 77 9.32 -2.99 -11.71
N PRO A 78 9.12 -2.61 -10.44
CA PRO A 78 9.27 -1.23 -10.01
C PRO A 78 10.73 -0.85 -9.80
N ASP A 79 11.01 0.45 -9.88
CA ASP A 79 12.29 1.02 -9.44
C ASP A 79 12.27 1.34 -7.95
N ILE A 80 11.09 1.67 -7.43
CA ILE A 80 10.89 2.12 -6.05
C ILE A 80 9.69 1.39 -5.44
N ILE A 81 9.86 0.92 -4.20
CA ILE A 81 8.73 0.51 -3.36
C ILE A 81 8.55 1.59 -2.30
N ALA A 82 7.36 2.20 -2.25
CA ALA A 82 7.03 3.25 -1.29
C ALA A 82 6.05 2.72 -0.26
N ILE A 83 6.35 2.94 1.01
CA ILE A 83 5.51 2.54 2.14
C ILE A 83 5.42 3.66 3.16
N GLY A 84 4.44 3.58 4.05
CA GLY A 84 4.30 4.54 5.14
C GLY A 84 5.42 4.42 6.16
N ASP A 85 5.73 5.52 6.84
CA ASP A 85 6.85 5.59 7.77
C ASP A 85 6.62 4.83 9.10
N ASP A 86 5.40 4.36 9.38
CA ASP A 86 5.16 3.48 10.52
C ASP A 86 5.94 2.16 10.39
N TRP A 87 6.28 1.74 9.17
CA TRP A 87 7.07 0.55 8.92
C TRP A 87 8.55 0.72 9.29
N CYS A 88 9.02 1.93 9.61
CA CYS A 88 10.35 2.15 10.17
C CYS A 88 10.53 1.42 11.51
N HIS A 89 9.44 1.24 12.25
CA HIS A 89 9.43 0.63 13.58
C HIS A 89 8.89 -0.79 13.58
N LYS A 90 8.65 -1.35 12.40
CA LYS A 90 8.12 -2.70 12.18
C LYS A 90 8.99 -3.43 11.18
N ASP A 91 9.00 -4.75 11.23
CA ASP A 91 9.76 -5.57 10.27
C ASP A 91 8.97 -5.71 8.97
N TYR A 92 9.11 -4.72 8.09
CA TYR A 92 8.48 -4.75 6.78
C TYR A 92 9.01 -5.88 5.90
N TYR A 93 10.29 -6.19 6.02
CA TYR A 93 10.91 -7.28 5.24
C TYR A 93 10.24 -8.61 5.55
N SER A 94 10.00 -8.90 6.82
CA SER A 94 9.30 -10.11 7.24
C SER A 94 7.85 -10.12 6.76
N GLN A 95 7.17 -8.98 6.85
CA GLN A 95 5.78 -8.83 6.39
C GLN A 95 5.64 -9.10 4.89
N MET A 96 6.60 -8.67 4.09
CA MET A 96 6.58 -8.77 2.63
C MET A 96 7.32 -10.00 2.11
N ASP A 97 7.94 -10.76 2.99
CA ASP A 97 8.71 -11.96 2.67
C ASP A 97 9.83 -11.70 1.65
N PHE A 98 10.56 -10.61 1.84
CA PHE A 98 11.77 -10.31 1.08
C PHE A 98 12.87 -9.78 2.01
N THR A 99 14.09 -9.66 1.46
CA THR A 99 15.26 -9.14 2.17
C THR A 99 15.81 -7.91 1.45
N GLN A 100 16.62 -7.13 2.13
CA GLN A 100 17.33 -6.01 1.49
C GLN A 100 18.22 -6.51 0.34
N GLU A 101 18.87 -7.68 0.53
CA GLU A 101 19.67 -8.30 -0.52
C GLU A 101 18.85 -8.59 -1.77
N TRP A 102 17.63 -9.12 -1.59
CA TRP A 102 16.72 -9.39 -2.72
C TRP A 102 16.37 -8.09 -3.45
N LEU A 103 16.08 -7.02 -2.71
CA LEU A 103 15.78 -5.70 -3.30
C LEU A 103 16.99 -5.18 -4.09
N ASP A 104 18.19 -5.28 -3.51
CA ASP A 104 19.44 -4.83 -4.16
C ASP A 104 19.70 -5.60 -5.45
N ASN A 105 19.48 -6.92 -5.42
CA ASN A 105 19.67 -7.78 -6.60
C ASN A 105 18.69 -7.45 -7.73
N HIS A 106 17.55 -6.83 -7.43
CA HIS A 106 16.56 -6.42 -8.42
C HIS A 106 16.57 -4.91 -8.70
N ASN A 107 17.54 -4.19 -8.15
CA ASN A 107 17.69 -2.74 -8.31
C ASN A 107 16.45 -1.96 -7.83
N ILE A 108 15.88 -2.38 -6.71
CA ILE A 108 14.69 -1.76 -6.14
C ILE A 108 15.10 -0.97 -4.88
N THR A 109 14.67 0.29 -4.82
CA THR A 109 14.88 1.16 -3.66
C THR A 109 13.62 1.18 -2.80
N LEU A 110 13.77 0.94 -1.50
CA LEU A 110 12.67 1.05 -0.54
C LEU A 110 12.66 2.45 0.06
N VAL A 111 11.51 3.13 -0.01
CA VAL A 111 11.34 4.51 0.45
C VAL A 111 10.20 4.57 1.47
N TYR A 112 10.46 5.21 2.60
CA TYR A 112 9.45 5.48 3.62
C TYR A 112 8.84 6.87 3.41
N ILE A 113 7.51 6.93 3.33
CA ILE A 113 6.77 8.18 3.11
C ILE A 113 6.08 8.58 4.40
N PRO A 114 6.28 9.82 4.91
CA PRO A 114 5.62 10.26 6.14
C PRO A 114 4.10 10.24 6.03
N TYR A 115 3.44 9.77 7.09
CA TYR A 115 1.98 9.79 7.20
C TYR A 115 1.45 11.19 7.43
N THR A 116 0.22 11.41 6.94
CA THR A 116 -0.57 12.58 7.33
C THR A 116 -1.08 12.38 8.75
N LYS A 117 -0.76 13.33 9.63
CA LYS A 117 -1.19 13.29 11.04
C LYS A 117 -2.68 13.62 11.16
N GLY A 118 -3.34 13.01 12.13
CA GLY A 118 -4.73 13.32 12.48
C GLY A 118 -5.78 12.62 11.62
N ILE A 119 -5.37 11.78 10.67
CA ILE A 119 -6.30 10.97 9.87
C ILE A 119 -5.74 9.58 9.60
N SER A 120 -6.59 8.58 9.79
CA SER A 120 -6.31 7.18 9.44
C SER A 120 -7.65 6.45 9.34
N THR A 121 -7.65 5.26 8.76
CA THR A 121 -8.84 4.42 8.73
C THR A 121 -9.31 4.09 10.15
N THR A 122 -8.38 3.83 11.06
CA THR A 122 -8.68 3.61 12.48
C THR A 122 -9.36 4.83 13.11
N GLU A 123 -8.86 6.04 12.84
CA GLU A 123 -9.45 7.29 13.31
C GLU A 123 -10.87 7.49 12.79
N ILE A 124 -11.10 7.20 11.51
CA ILE A 124 -12.43 7.32 10.90
C ILE A 124 -13.41 6.33 11.56
N LYS A 125 -12.98 5.09 11.77
CA LYS A 125 -13.80 4.10 12.48
C LYS A 125 -14.15 4.55 13.89
N ALA A 126 -13.21 5.14 14.60
CA ALA A 126 -13.42 5.69 15.93
C ALA A 126 -14.45 6.82 15.92
N ARG A 127 -14.40 7.71 14.93
CA ARG A 127 -15.39 8.80 14.78
C ARG A 127 -16.81 8.26 14.57
N ILE A 128 -16.94 7.18 13.79
CA ILE A 128 -18.23 6.55 13.54
C ILE A 128 -18.80 5.92 14.81
N ASN A 129 -17.95 5.27 15.58
CA ASN A 129 -18.35 4.51 16.79
C ASN A 129 -18.39 5.38 18.05
N GLY A 130 -17.89 6.57 18.00
CA GLY A 130 -17.69 7.38 19.15
C GLY A 130 -18.40 8.60 19.31
#